data_286e2401847cd71d82ad9548558b95b8
#
_entry.id   286e2401847cd71d82ad9548558b95b8
#
_cell.length_a   1.000
_cell.length_b   1.000
_cell.length_c   1.000
_cell.angle_alpha   90.00
_cell.angle_beta   90.00
_cell.angle_gamma   90.00
#
_symmetry.space_group_name_H-M   'P 1'
#
loop_
_entity.id
_entity.type
_entity.pdbx_description
1 polymer ?
#
loop_
_entity_poly.entity_id
_entity_poly.type
_entity_poly.pdbx_seq_one_letter_code
_entity_poly.pdbx_strand_id
1 'polypeptide(L)'
;MTNNSTQFQDLCVYQKPVDLGVANAMSLAWLTAPAWPGTTVTFTWSLDYSFMWSQTGSLKPGVTFQAQQIVPADPDNLNSNQILFDYAKGAFTFQPGSASGSPQLGSLYIRELSSIPTAAATVGIGMSNAGVFAVQAEPNMNLVFTPHPSYWVTAGTFEHGQVLDTEEITNEQEVDYNGTFTMVAVLDPTNTWTVRSGNA
;
A
#
# COMPACT_ATOMS: atom_id res chain seq x y z
N MET A 1 -12.10 3.95 -13.70
CA MET A 1 -13.03 2.93 -13.17
C MET A 1 -14.44 3.50 -13.22
N THR A 2 -15.42 2.71 -13.61
CA THR A 2 -16.83 3.16 -13.72
C THR A 2 -17.71 2.30 -12.82
N ASN A 3 -18.54 2.94 -12.01
CA ASN A 3 -19.55 2.26 -11.19
C ASN A 3 -20.88 2.22 -11.96
N ASN A 4 -21.21 1.09 -12.57
CA ASN A 4 -22.53 0.83 -13.16
C ASN A 4 -23.39 -0.09 -12.27
N SER A 5 -23.00 -0.29 -11.00
CA SER A 5 -23.84 -0.96 -10.01
C SER A 5 -25.09 -0.13 -9.67
N THR A 6 -25.99 -0.70 -8.90
CA THR A 6 -27.21 -0.01 -8.47
C THR A 6 -27.05 0.84 -7.22
N GLN A 7 -25.85 0.85 -6.61
CA GLN A 7 -25.60 1.49 -5.31
C GLN A 7 -24.38 2.41 -5.36
N PHE A 8 -24.34 3.35 -4.42
CA PHE A 8 -23.12 4.07 -4.10
C PHE A 8 -22.04 3.10 -3.61
N GLN A 9 -20.80 3.26 -4.10
CA GLN A 9 -19.64 2.46 -3.75
C GLN A 9 -18.42 3.36 -3.64
N ASP A 10 -17.49 3.02 -2.75
CA ASP A 10 -16.12 3.49 -2.85
C ASP A 10 -15.36 2.54 -3.77
N LEU A 11 -14.83 3.06 -4.88
CA LEU A 11 -13.96 2.31 -5.77
C LEU A 11 -12.56 2.31 -5.18
N CYS A 12 -11.96 1.16 -5.08
CA CYS A 12 -10.65 0.98 -4.45
C CYS A 12 -9.67 0.27 -5.39
N VAL A 13 -8.43 0.80 -5.47
CA VAL A 13 -7.27 0.11 -6.04
C VAL A 13 -6.35 -0.25 -4.89
N TYR A 14 -5.85 -1.48 -4.89
CA TYR A 14 -4.92 -1.97 -3.89
C TYR A 14 -3.95 -3.01 -4.47
N GLN A 15 -2.98 -3.44 -3.69
CA GLN A 15 -2.03 -4.49 -4.06
C GLN A 15 -2.07 -5.60 -3.02
N LYS A 16 -1.77 -6.84 -3.43
CA LYS A 16 -1.61 -7.98 -2.52
C LYS A 16 -0.13 -8.20 -2.21
N PRO A 17 0.24 -8.60 -0.98
CA PRO A 17 1.64 -8.77 -0.56
C PRO A 17 2.24 -10.09 -1.04
N VAL A 18 2.03 -10.44 -2.33
CA VAL A 18 2.58 -11.66 -2.94
C VAL A 18 4.08 -11.49 -3.09
N ASP A 19 4.86 -12.45 -2.56
CA ASP A 19 6.33 -12.48 -2.62
C ASP A 19 7.02 -11.19 -2.15
N LEU A 20 6.34 -10.41 -1.27
CA LEU A 20 6.84 -9.13 -0.78
C LEU A 20 8.09 -9.27 0.12
N GLY A 21 8.34 -10.47 0.65
CA GLY A 21 9.50 -10.76 1.51
C GLY A 21 9.31 -10.42 2.99
N VAL A 22 8.23 -9.75 3.37
CA VAL A 22 7.91 -9.38 4.75
C VAL A 22 6.71 -10.18 5.25
N ALA A 23 6.89 -10.86 6.37
CA ALA A 23 5.80 -11.58 7.03
C ALA A 23 4.76 -10.61 7.62
N ASN A 24 3.50 -11.03 7.62
CA ASN A 24 2.38 -10.27 8.20
C ASN A 24 2.18 -8.86 7.61
N ALA A 25 2.67 -8.62 6.40
CA ALA A 25 2.35 -7.40 5.67
C ALA A 25 0.87 -7.38 5.31
N MET A 26 0.22 -6.25 5.57
CA MET A 26 -1.18 -6.02 5.26
C MET A 26 -1.32 -5.03 4.12
N SER A 27 -2.25 -5.32 3.21
CA SER A 27 -2.63 -4.42 2.13
C SER A 27 -3.40 -3.23 2.68
N LEU A 28 -3.18 -2.07 2.08
CA LEU A 28 -3.95 -0.86 2.37
C LEU A 28 -4.89 -0.54 1.22
N ALA A 29 -6.03 0.09 1.52
CA ALA A 29 -6.88 0.73 0.52
C ALA A 29 -6.12 1.93 -0.07
N TRP A 30 -5.24 1.62 -1.04
CA TRP A 30 -4.21 2.52 -1.53
C TRP A 30 -4.77 3.73 -2.24
N LEU A 31 -5.65 3.52 -3.23
CA LEU A 31 -6.35 4.61 -3.91
C LEU A 31 -7.86 4.36 -3.78
N THR A 32 -8.58 5.33 -3.26
CA THR A 32 -10.03 5.22 -3.08
C THR A 32 -10.74 6.46 -3.60
N ALA A 33 -11.93 6.28 -4.15
CA ALA A 33 -12.78 7.38 -4.51
C ALA A 33 -14.27 7.01 -4.45
N PRO A 34 -15.13 7.90 -3.92
CA PRO A 34 -16.57 7.70 -3.91
C PRO A 34 -17.15 7.74 -5.33
N ALA A 35 -18.06 6.82 -5.64
CA ALA A 35 -18.69 6.72 -6.94
C ALA A 35 -20.18 6.36 -6.84
N TRP A 36 -21.06 7.27 -7.26
CA TRP A 36 -22.47 7.00 -7.47
C TRP A 36 -22.67 6.14 -8.73
N PRO A 37 -23.83 5.47 -8.89
CA PRO A 37 -24.18 4.78 -10.13
C PRO A 37 -24.00 5.68 -11.36
N GLY A 38 -23.31 5.19 -12.39
CA GLY A 38 -22.96 5.92 -13.60
C GLY A 38 -21.71 6.82 -13.49
N THR A 39 -21.08 6.93 -12.31
CA THR A 39 -19.87 7.75 -12.13
C THR A 39 -18.63 7.03 -12.64
N THR A 40 -17.79 7.77 -13.36
CA THR A 40 -16.44 7.33 -13.74
C THR A 40 -15.38 8.10 -12.94
N VAL A 41 -14.44 7.37 -12.34
CA VAL A 41 -13.29 7.90 -11.62
C VAL A 41 -12.01 7.48 -12.33
N THR A 42 -11.05 8.40 -12.44
CA THR A 42 -9.72 8.12 -12.97
C THR A 42 -8.71 8.10 -11.82
N PHE A 43 -8.00 7.00 -11.69
CA PHE A 43 -6.83 6.89 -10.82
C PHE A 43 -5.56 6.94 -11.67
N THR A 44 -4.56 7.66 -11.20
CA THR A 44 -3.26 7.76 -11.86
C THR A 44 -2.17 7.58 -10.82
N TRP A 45 -1.15 6.80 -11.13
CA TRP A 45 -0.02 6.55 -10.24
C TRP A 45 1.27 6.32 -11.02
N SER A 46 2.38 6.39 -10.31
CA SER A 46 3.73 6.10 -10.80
C SER A 46 4.42 5.08 -9.87
N LEU A 47 5.52 4.49 -10.33
CA LEU A 47 6.33 3.55 -9.54
C LEU A 47 7.37 4.27 -8.66
N ASP A 48 6.99 5.39 -8.07
CA ASP A 48 7.79 6.15 -7.10
C ASP A 48 7.50 5.65 -5.69
N TYR A 49 8.45 4.91 -5.14
CA TYR A 49 8.30 4.33 -3.80
C TYR A 49 8.66 5.33 -2.70
N SER A 50 8.15 5.03 -1.51
CA SER A 50 8.48 5.75 -0.29
C SER A 50 8.40 4.84 0.93
N PHE A 51 9.21 5.16 1.96
CA PHE A 51 9.03 4.65 3.31
C PHE A 51 7.98 5.48 4.02
N MET A 52 7.12 4.83 4.79
CA MET A 52 6.06 5.48 5.54
C MET A 52 5.92 4.87 6.93
N TRP A 53 5.50 5.67 7.89
CA TRP A 53 5.06 5.17 9.19
C TRP A 53 3.82 5.90 9.67
N SER A 54 3.07 5.23 10.54
CA SER A 54 1.86 5.75 11.18
C SER A 54 1.78 5.32 12.63
N GLN A 55 1.31 6.21 13.50
CA GLN A 55 1.05 5.89 14.91
C GLN A 55 -0.37 5.31 15.08
N THR A 56 -0.64 4.20 14.43
CA THR A 56 -1.96 3.56 14.43
C THR A 56 -2.24 2.66 15.63
N GLY A 57 -1.23 2.40 16.49
CA GLY A 57 -1.33 1.36 17.51
C GLY A 57 -1.23 -0.05 16.88
N SER A 58 -2.10 -0.97 17.29
CA SER A 58 -2.12 -2.33 16.74
C SER A 58 -2.66 -2.36 15.31
N LEU A 59 -1.88 -2.94 14.40
CA LEU A 59 -2.25 -3.13 13.01
C LEU A 59 -3.26 -4.27 12.87
N LYS A 60 -4.43 -3.99 12.33
CA LYS A 60 -5.49 -4.96 12.06
C LYS A 60 -6.45 -4.44 10.99
N PRO A 61 -7.21 -5.32 10.30
CA PRO A 61 -8.23 -4.90 9.34
C PRO A 61 -9.19 -3.84 9.92
N GLY A 62 -9.52 -2.86 9.10
CA GLY A 62 -10.40 -1.74 9.46
C GLY A 62 -9.71 -0.55 10.13
N VAL A 63 -8.45 -0.68 10.58
CA VAL A 63 -7.66 0.46 11.09
C VAL A 63 -7.17 1.28 9.90
N THR A 64 -7.17 2.61 10.03
CA THR A 64 -6.65 3.50 8.98
C THR A 64 -5.18 3.81 9.22
N PHE A 65 -4.33 3.47 8.27
CA PHE A 65 -2.92 3.88 8.21
C PHE A 65 -2.84 5.30 7.65
N GLN A 66 -2.57 6.26 8.51
CA GLN A 66 -2.35 7.65 8.12
C GLN A 66 -0.87 7.99 8.25
N ALA A 67 -0.17 8.11 7.13
CA ALA A 67 1.26 8.40 7.11
C ALA A 67 1.56 9.72 7.80
N GLN A 68 2.43 9.69 8.82
CA GLN A 68 2.91 10.87 9.56
C GLN A 68 4.26 11.36 9.07
N GLN A 69 5.00 10.48 8.40
CA GLN A 69 6.22 10.83 7.67
C GLN A 69 6.29 9.99 6.40
N ILE A 70 6.68 10.63 5.31
CA ILE A 70 6.90 10.01 4.00
C ILE A 70 8.31 10.37 3.57
N VAL A 71 9.12 9.36 3.30
CA VAL A 71 10.50 9.54 2.84
C VAL A 71 10.66 8.84 1.49
N PRO A 72 11.04 9.56 0.43
CA PRO A 72 11.27 8.95 -0.88
C PRO A 72 12.26 7.79 -0.79
N ALA A 73 11.97 6.72 -1.51
CA ALA A 73 12.76 5.51 -1.56
C ALA A 73 12.90 5.02 -3.00
N ASP A 74 14.05 4.44 -3.32
CA ASP A 74 14.31 3.89 -4.64
C ASP A 74 14.94 2.50 -4.47
N PRO A 75 14.25 1.42 -4.82
CA PRO A 75 14.77 0.06 -4.67
C PRO A 75 16.00 -0.19 -5.55
N ASP A 76 16.18 0.57 -6.61
CA ASP A 76 17.30 0.45 -7.54
C ASP A 76 18.51 1.36 -7.19
N ASN A 77 18.45 2.01 -6.02
CA ASN A 77 19.53 2.88 -5.55
C ASN A 77 19.90 2.57 -4.08
N LEU A 78 21.09 1.98 -3.89
CA LEU A 78 21.60 1.59 -2.56
C LEU A 78 21.73 2.75 -1.56
N ASN A 79 21.74 4.01 -2.02
CA ASN A 79 21.80 5.19 -1.15
C ASN A 79 20.42 5.64 -0.63
N SER A 80 19.35 5.14 -1.22
CA SER A 80 17.96 5.54 -0.89
C SER A 80 17.00 4.36 -0.71
N ASN A 81 17.50 3.11 -0.76
CA ASN A 81 16.69 1.93 -0.55
C ASN A 81 16.63 1.46 0.91
N GLN A 82 17.18 2.22 1.87
CA GLN A 82 17.23 1.82 3.27
C GLN A 82 17.06 2.99 4.23
N ILE A 83 16.45 2.70 5.39
CA ILE A 83 16.16 3.69 6.41
C ILE A 83 16.13 3.05 7.81
N LEU A 84 16.41 3.85 8.85
CA LEU A 84 16.21 3.45 10.24
C LEU A 84 14.90 4.01 10.76
N PHE A 85 14.17 3.23 11.56
CA PHE A 85 12.98 3.67 12.28
C PHE A 85 13.30 3.71 13.77
N ASP A 86 13.11 4.85 14.40
CA ASP A 86 13.51 5.13 15.77
C ASP A 86 12.36 5.76 16.58
N TYR A 87 12.38 5.53 17.89
CA TYR A 87 11.56 6.25 18.84
C TYR A 87 12.46 7.01 19.82
N ALA A 88 12.65 8.29 19.58
CA ALA A 88 13.55 9.13 20.36
C ALA A 88 12.84 10.40 20.86
N LYS A 89 13.12 10.79 22.09
CA LYS A 89 12.55 12.00 22.72
C LYS A 89 11.01 12.04 22.72
N GLY A 90 10.37 10.88 22.79
CA GLY A 90 8.92 10.75 22.82
C GLY A 90 8.25 10.82 21.45
N ALA A 91 8.99 10.69 20.34
CA ALA A 91 8.45 10.73 18.98
C ALA A 91 9.06 9.64 18.09
N PHE A 92 8.23 9.10 17.21
CA PHE A 92 8.68 8.24 16.12
C PHE A 92 9.29 9.07 15.00
N THR A 93 10.33 8.55 14.36
CA THR A 93 10.96 9.21 13.22
C THR A 93 11.75 8.24 12.36
N PHE A 94 11.77 8.48 11.07
CA PHE A 94 12.77 7.90 10.19
C PHE A 94 14.06 8.70 10.25
N GLN A 95 15.17 7.98 10.27
CA GLN A 95 16.51 8.56 10.26
C GLN A 95 17.34 7.97 9.13
N PRO A 96 18.23 8.74 8.48
CA PRO A 96 19.22 8.20 7.56
C PRO A 96 20.10 7.18 8.28
N GLY A 97 20.41 6.09 7.60
CA GLY A 97 21.31 5.07 8.15
C GLY A 97 21.23 3.76 7.40
N SER A 98 22.19 2.88 7.64
CA SER A 98 22.20 1.55 7.04
C SER A 98 21.27 0.63 7.80
N ALA A 99 20.26 0.13 7.14
CA ALA A 99 19.31 -0.85 7.68
C ALA A 99 19.84 -2.29 7.56
N SER A 100 20.72 -2.56 6.61
CA SER A 100 21.28 -3.89 6.37
C SER A 100 22.79 -3.83 6.16
N GLY A 101 23.48 -4.90 6.53
CA GLY A 101 24.92 -5.03 6.25
C GLY A 101 25.25 -5.24 4.76
N SER A 102 24.29 -5.70 3.97
CA SER A 102 24.45 -5.98 2.53
C SER A 102 23.13 -5.77 1.80
N PRO A 103 22.69 -4.51 1.62
CA PRO A 103 21.47 -4.22 0.89
C PRO A 103 21.60 -4.65 -0.57
N GLN A 104 20.53 -5.16 -1.15
CA GLN A 104 20.43 -5.57 -2.55
C GLN A 104 19.56 -4.58 -3.32
N LEU A 105 19.84 -4.42 -4.62
CA LEU A 105 18.93 -3.71 -5.51
C LEU A 105 17.62 -4.49 -5.69
N GLY A 106 16.55 -3.78 -5.98
CA GLY A 106 15.21 -4.35 -6.10
C GLY A 106 14.46 -4.48 -4.76
N SER A 107 15.08 -4.10 -3.64
CA SER A 107 14.47 -4.21 -2.32
C SER A 107 14.60 -2.94 -1.50
N LEU A 108 13.62 -2.72 -0.62
CA LEU A 108 13.57 -1.61 0.33
C LEU A 108 13.74 -2.13 1.76
N TYR A 109 14.55 -1.48 2.56
CA TYR A 109 14.96 -1.95 3.90
C TYR A 109 14.55 -0.95 4.97
N ILE A 110 13.79 -1.42 5.96
CA ILE A 110 13.50 -0.65 7.18
C ILE A 110 14.10 -1.41 8.35
N ARG A 111 15.02 -0.78 9.08
CA ARG A 111 15.54 -1.30 10.34
C ARG A 111 14.88 -0.57 11.51
N GLU A 112 14.16 -1.32 12.31
CA GLU A 112 13.53 -0.84 13.53
C GLU A 112 14.51 -0.98 14.70
N LEU A 113 14.76 0.12 15.39
CA LEU A 113 15.72 0.15 16.49
C LEU A 113 15.10 -0.43 17.76
N SER A 114 15.95 -0.71 18.76
CA SER A 114 15.52 -1.25 20.06
C SER A 114 14.64 -0.31 20.88
N SER A 115 14.61 0.97 20.50
CA SER A 115 13.78 2.03 21.10
C SER A 115 12.30 1.92 20.77
N ILE A 116 11.92 1.19 19.71
CA ILE A 116 10.53 1.09 19.23
C ILE A 116 9.65 0.39 20.27
N PRO A 117 8.59 1.05 20.79
CA PRO A 117 7.64 0.40 21.67
C PRO A 117 6.75 -0.57 20.89
N THR A 118 6.51 -1.75 21.45
CA THR A 118 5.65 -2.78 20.87
C THR A 118 4.22 -2.27 20.65
N ALA A 119 3.63 -2.60 19.50
CA ALA A 119 2.24 -2.30 19.11
C ALA A 119 1.87 -0.80 19.21
N ALA A 120 2.83 0.11 19.04
CA ALA A 120 2.60 1.55 19.17
C ALA A 120 2.57 2.27 17.81
N ALA A 121 3.23 1.72 16.81
CA ALA A 121 3.30 2.27 15.45
C ALA A 121 3.30 1.18 14.39
N THR A 122 3.12 1.57 13.16
CA THR A 122 3.23 0.73 11.98
C THR A 122 4.17 1.39 10.99
N VAL A 123 4.93 0.59 10.27
CA VAL A 123 5.78 1.03 9.17
C VAL A 123 5.35 0.36 7.89
N GLY A 124 5.74 0.90 6.76
CA GLY A 124 5.41 0.30 5.48
C GLY A 124 6.04 1.00 4.31
N ILE A 125 5.66 0.56 3.14
CA ILE A 125 6.04 1.17 1.88
C ILE A 125 4.81 1.72 1.17
N GLY A 126 5.02 2.80 0.45
CA GLY A 126 4.00 3.44 -0.36
C GLY A 126 4.45 3.65 -1.79
N MET A 127 3.50 3.99 -2.62
CA MET A 127 3.66 4.42 -4.01
C MET A 127 2.78 5.63 -4.27
N SER A 128 3.24 6.58 -5.09
CA SER A 128 2.50 7.81 -5.41
C SER A 128 2.03 8.56 -4.15
N ASN A 129 2.91 8.66 -3.14
CA ASN A 129 2.65 9.30 -1.84
C ASN A 129 1.51 8.68 -1.01
N ALA A 130 1.08 7.48 -1.32
CA ALA A 130 0.04 6.76 -0.58
C ALA A 130 0.56 5.39 -0.11
N GLY A 131 0.19 4.97 1.09
CA GLY A 131 0.60 3.68 1.65
C GLY A 131 0.01 2.51 0.88
N VAL A 132 0.85 1.53 0.53
CA VAL A 132 0.45 0.30 -0.18
C VAL A 132 0.42 -0.89 0.77
N PHE A 133 1.49 -1.06 1.54
CA PHE A 133 1.62 -2.13 2.53
C PHE A 133 2.04 -1.57 3.88
N ALA A 134 1.52 -2.16 4.93
CA ALA A 134 1.89 -1.84 6.30
C ALA A 134 2.23 -3.10 7.10
N VAL A 135 3.14 -2.94 8.07
CA VAL A 135 3.57 -3.97 9.01
C VAL A 135 3.57 -3.38 10.40
N GLN A 136 3.18 -4.17 11.42
CA GLN A 136 3.31 -3.77 12.80
C GLN A 136 4.77 -3.51 13.13
N ALA A 137 5.08 -2.35 13.68
CA ALA A 137 6.44 -2.05 14.12
C ALA A 137 6.75 -2.75 15.44
N GLU A 138 7.94 -3.36 15.51
CA GLU A 138 8.44 -4.10 16.66
C GLU A 138 9.93 -3.81 16.88
N PRO A 139 10.43 -3.81 18.12
CA PRO A 139 11.84 -3.48 18.40
C PRO A 139 12.81 -4.49 17.76
N ASN A 140 13.93 -3.98 17.25
CA ASN A 140 15.04 -4.77 16.68
C ASN A 140 14.68 -5.59 15.43
N MET A 141 13.65 -5.20 14.67
CA MET A 141 13.28 -5.87 13.42
C MET A 141 14.08 -5.31 12.23
N ASN A 142 14.32 -6.19 11.27
CA ASN A 142 14.81 -5.83 9.94
C ASN A 142 13.77 -6.28 8.93
N LEU A 143 13.11 -5.33 8.30
CA LEU A 143 12.08 -5.57 7.29
C LEU A 143 12.71 -5.38 5.90
N VAL A 144 12.47 -6.34 5.03
CA VAL A 144 12.94 -6.31 3.64
C VAL A 144 11.74 -6.45 2.72
N PHE A 145 11.34 -5.36 2.11
CA PHE A 145 10.27 -5.34 1.13
C PHE A 145 10.85 -5.50 -0.27
N THR A 146 10.41 -6.52 -1.00
CA THR A 146 10.77 -6.71 -2.41
C THR A 146 9.51 -6.45 -3.26
N PRO A 147 9.31 -5.23 -3.78
CA PRO A 147 8.07 -4.88 -4.46
C PRO A 147 7.92 -5.64 -5.78
N HIS A 148 6.78 -6.33 -5.93
CA HIS A 148 6.32 -6.92 -7.18
C HIS A 148 4.91 -6.38 -7.45
N PRO A 149 4.77 -5.18 -8.05
CA PRO A 149 3.48 -4.52 -8.15
C PRO A 149 2.49 -5.35 -8.95
N SER A 150 1.42 -5.78 -8.28
CA SER A 150 0.22 -6.35 -8.89
C SER A 150 -0.98 -5.53 -8.42
N TYR A 151 -1.88 -5.20 -9.32
CA TYR A 151 -2.97 -4.27 -9.03
C TYR A 151 -4.30 -4.99 -9.02
N TRP A 152 -5.09 -4.68 -8.02
CA TRP A 152 -6.43 -5.23 -7.83
C TRP A 152 -7.43 -4.10 -7.67
N VAL A 153 -8.63 -4.28 -8.19
CA VAL A 153 -9.75 -3.35 -8.02
C VAL A 153 -10.87 -4.04 -7.27
N THR A 154 -11.52 -3.27 -6.42
CA THR A 154 -12.72 -3.68 -5.70
C THR A 154 -13.64 -2.49 -5.47
N ALA A 155 -14.86 -2.76 -5.00
CA ALA A 155 -15.84 -1.75 -4.64
C ALA A 155 -16.56 -2.16 -3.35
N GLY A 156 -16.84 -1.16 -2.51
CA GLY A 156 -17.46 -1.39 -1.20
C GLY A 156 -17.51 -0.13 -0.39
N THR A 157 -17.25 -0.25 0.92
CA THR A 157 -17.08 0.88 1.82
C THR A 157 -15.62 0.88 2.27
N PHE A 158 -14.83 1.80 1.75
CA PHE A 158 -13.40 1.89 2.01
C PHE A 158 -12.98 3.32 2.33
N GLU A 159 -12.11 3.47 3.33
CA GLU A 159 -11.39 4.71 3.57
C GLU A 159 -9.97 4.63 2.99
N HIS A 160 -9.47 5.74 2.48
CA HIS A 160 -8.07 5.82 2.01
C HIS A 160 -7.11 5.44 3.14
N GLY A 161 -6.18 4.51 2.87
CA GLY A 161 -5.23 4.00 3.85
C GLY A 161 -5.81 2.97 4.84
N GLN A 162 -7.07 2.57 4.72
CA GLN A 162 -7.64 1.53 5.55
C GLN A 162 -6.90 0.19 5.33
N VAL A 163 -6.59 -0.49 6.42
CA VAL A 163 -6.04 -1.84 6.39
C VAL A 163 -7.11 -2.82 5.92
N LEU A 164 -6.82 -3.53 4.84
CA LEU A 164 -7.76 -4.45 4.21
C LEU A 164 -7.64 -5.86 4.78
N ASP A 165 -8.78 -6.53 4.93
CA ASP A 165 -8.86 -7.97 5.01
C ASP A 165 -9.04 -8.52 3.58
N THR A 166 -7.94 -8.86 2.93
CA THR A 166 -7.98 -9.30 1.54
C THR A 166 -8.62 -10.66 1.33
N GLU A 167 -8.80 -11.45 2.39
CA GLU A 167 -9.50 -12.73 2.34
C GLU A 167 -11.03 -12.55 2.36
N GLU A 168 -11.52 -11.43 2.94
CA GLU A 168 -12.95 -11.10 3.00
C GLU A 168 -13.46 -10.32 1.77
N ILE A 169 -12.56 -9.84 0.90
CA ILE A 169 -12.95 -9.14 -0.33
C ILE A 169 -13.47 -10.15 -1.35
N THR A 170 -14.77 -10.10 -1.65
CA THR A 170 -15.42 -11.07 -2.55
C THR A 170 -15.63 -10.57 -3.98
N ASN A 171 -15.60 -9.25 -4.22
CA ASN A 171 -15.81 -8.65 -5.53
C ASN A 171 -14.55 -7.94 -6.05
N GLU A 172 -13.45 -8.64 -6.08
CA GLU A 172 -12.18 -8.12 -6.57
C GLU A 172 -11.85 -8.61 -7.99
N GLN A 173 -11.05 -7.83 -8.71
CA GLN A 173 -10.53 -8.20 -10.01
C GLN A 173 -9.09 -7.73 -10.17
N GLU A 174 -8.23 -8.61 -10.62
CA GLU A 174 -6.86 -8.24 -11.00
C GLU A 174 -6.85 -7.37 -12.25
N VAL A 175 -5.94 -6.39 -12.26
CA VAL A 175 -5.71 -5.47 -13.38
C VAL A 175 -4.32 -5.72 -13.93
N ASP A 176 -4.26 -6.46 -15.02
CA ASP A 176 -3.00 -6.80 -15.71
C ASP A 176 -2.68 -5.74 -16.78
N TYR A 177 -1.59 -5.00 -16.57
CA TYR A 177 -1.08 -3.95 -17.48
C TYR A 177 -0.20 -4.48 -18.61
N ASN A 178 -0.36 -5.72 -19.02
CA ASN A 178 0.46 -6.36 -20.04
C ASN A 178 0.47 -5.55 -21.37
N GLY A 179 1.54 -4.79 -21.57
CA GLY A 179 1.75 -3.97 -22.77
C GLY A 179 0.90 -2.70 -22.88
N THR A 180 0.23 -2.28 -21.82
CA THR A 180 -0.57 -1.03 -21.79
C THR A 180 -0.30 -0.22 -20.53
N PHE A 181 -0.54 1.10 -20.61
CA PHE A 181 -0.46 2.02 -19.46
C PHE A 181 -1.85 2.53 -19.01
N THR A 182 -2.90 2.10 -19.69
CA THR A 182 -4.26 2.54 -19.40
C THR A 182 -5.20 1.33 -19.36
N MET A 183 -5.94 1.21 -18.27
CA MET A 183 -6.96 0.17 -18.09
C MET A 183 -8.33 0.79 -17.80
N VAL A 184 -9.36 0.16 -18.30
CA VAL A 184 -10.74 0.50 -18.00
C VAL A 184 -11.34 -0.66 -17.21
N ALA A 185 -11.81 -0.37 -16.00
CA ALA A 185 -12.54 -1.31 -15.15
C ALA A 185 -13.97 -0.81 -14.97
N VAL A 186 -14.94 -1.68 -15.22
CA VAL A 186 -16.38 -1.38 -15.10
C VAL A 186 -17.02 -2.37 -14.15
N LEU A 187 -17.63 -1.86 -13.08
CA LEU A 187 -18.47 -2.63 -12.17
C LEU A 187 -19.91 -2.64 -12.71
N ASP A 188 -20.46 -3.80 -12.98
CA ASP A 188 -21.81 -3.96 -13.52
C ASP A 188 -22.90 -3.97 -12.42
N PRO A 189 -24.20 -4.00 -12.78
CA PRO A 189 -25.31 -4.08 -11.82
C PRO A 189 -25.32 -5.33 -10.94
N THR A 190 -24.57 -6.36 -11.29
CA THR A 190 -24.44 -7.61 -10.51
C THR A 190 -23.21 -7.63 -9.62
N ASN A 191 -22.51 -6.47 -9.48
CA ASN A 191 -21.25 -6.31 -8.77
C ASN A 191 -20.10 -7.17 -9.33
N THR A 192 -20.10 -7.36 -10.66
CA THR A 192 -19.03 -8.08 -11.36
C THR A 192 -18.18 -7.08 -12.14
N TRP A 193 -16.86 -7.25 -12.06
CA TRP A 193 -15.91 -6.41 -12.77
C TRP A 193 -15.65 -6.91 -14.19
N THR A 194 -15.59 -5.99 -15.12
CA THR A 194 -15.00 -6.20 -16.44
C THR A 194 -13.81 -5.27 -16.60
N VAL A 195 -12.63 -5.85 -16.85
CA VAL A 195 -11.38 -5.11 -17.03
C VAL A 195 -10.86 -5.29 -18.45
N ARG A 196 -10.46 -4.21 -19.10
CA ARG A 196 -9.91 -4.22 -20.47
C ARG A 196 -8.89 -3.11 -20.66
N SER A 197 -8.03 -3.24 -21.67
CA SER A 197 -7.14 -2.14 -22.09
C SER A 197 -7.95 -0.89 -22.45
N GLY A 198 -7.45 0.27 -22.03
CA GLY A 198 -8.01 1.58 -22.42
C GLY A 198 -7.62 2.04 -23.81
N ASN A 199 -6.64 1.40 -24.42
CA ASN A 199 -6.24 1.66 -25.81
C ASN A 199 -7.09 0.77 -26.73
N ALA A 200 -8.26 1.23 -27.07
CA ALA A 200 -9.13 0.67 -28.11
C ALA A 200 -9.28 1.67 -29.24
#